data_4a26fc9408287fdda9f5a0d50c30e9d0
#
_entry.id   4a26fc9408287fdda9f5a0d50c30e9d0
#
_cell.length_a   1.000
_cell.length_b   1.000
_cell.length_c   1.000
_cell.angle_alpha   90.00
_cell.angle_beta   90.00
_cell.angle_gamma   90.00
#
_symmetry.space_group_name_H-M   'P 1'
#
loop_
_entity.id
_entity.type
_entity.pdbx_description
1 polymer ?
#
loop_
_entity_poly.entity_id
_entity_poly.type
_entity_poly.pdbx_seq_one_letter_code
_entity_poly.pdbx_strand_id
1 'polypeptide(L)' 'MPTHAQLAAKLLRDAAIFFRNVGAQNPALADDMNENAAVYEQVAGLTEADPLRELPLHDEPD' A
#
# COMPACT_ATOMS: atom_id res chain seq x y z
N MET A 1 -5.25 -20.19 6.76
CA MET A 1 -4.78 -19.63 5.52
C MET A 1 -5.21 -18.21 5.39
N PRO A 2 -4.33 -17.32 4.94
CA PRO A 2 -4.76 -15.94 4.76
C PRO A 2 -5.73 -15.83 3.59
N THR A 3 -6.61 -14.86 3.67
CA THR A 3 -7.51 -14.55 2.58
C THR A 3 -6.75 -13.75 1.51
N HIS A 4 -7.38 -13.61 0.35
CA HIS A 4 -6.81 -12.76 -0.70
C HIS A 4 -6.63 -11.33 -0.20
N ALA A 5 -7.56 -10.84 0.60
CA ALA A 5 -7.45 -9.49 1.15
C ALA A 5 -6.27 -9.36 2.09
N GLN A 6 -6.05 -10.38 2.93
CA GLN A 6 -4.90 -10.35 3.83
C GLN A 6 -3.59 -10.41 3.07
N LEU A 7 -3.52 -11.22 2.03
CA LEU A 7 -2.33 -11.28 1.21
C LEU A 7 -2.08 -9.96 0.51
N ALA A 8 -3.13 -9.36 -0.05
CA ALA A 8 -3.00 -8.08 -0.71
C ALA A 8 -2.50 -7.02 0.27
N ALA A 9 -3.05 -6.99 1.47
CA ALA A 9 -2.62 -6.03 2.49
C ALA A 9 -1.15 -6.23 2.86
N LYS A 10 -0.72 -7.48 2.96
CA LYS A 10 0.67 -7.76 3.25
C LYS A 10 1.58 -7.24 2.16
N LEU A 11 1.21 -7.46 0.90
CA LEU A 11 2.02 -6.97 -0.21
C LEU A 11 2.08 -5.45 -0.23
N LEU A 12 0.97 -4.80 0.10
CA LEU A 12 0.94 -3.35 0.17
C LEU A 12 1.84 -2.83 1.29
N ARG A 13 1.84 -3.50 2.44
CA ARG A 13 2.71 -3.11 3.54
C ARG A 13 4.17 -3.36 3.21
N ASP A 14 4.47 -4.45 2.51
CA ASP A 14 5.84 -4.72 2.10
C ASP A 14 6.32 -3.64 1.13
N ALA A 15 5.45 -3.18 0.24
CA ALA A 15 5.80 -2.09 -0.66
C ALA A 15 6.06 -0.80 0.12
N ALA A 16 5.29 -0.55 1.17
CA ALA A 16 5.49 0.63 2.00
C ALA A 16 6.87 0.59 2.67
N ILE A 17 7.27 -0.57 3.15
CA ILE A 17 8.59 -0.74 3.76
C ILE A 17 9.68 -0.44 2.74
N PHE A 18 9.50 -0.94 1.51
CA PHE A 18 10.45 -0.67 0.44
C PHE A 18 10.59 0.84 0.20
N PHE A 19 9.46 1.55 0.09
CA PHE A 19 9.50 2.98 -0.13
C PHE A 19 10.19 3.72 1.01
N ARG A 20 9.94 3.31 2.25
CA ARG A 20 10.57 3.96 3.38
C ARG A 20 12.07 3.71 3.41
N ASN A 21 12.50 2.52 3.00
CA ASN A 21 13.92 2.21 2.93
C ASN A 21 14.60 3.03 1.84
N VAL A 22 13.95 3.19 0.70
CA VAL A 22 14.49 4.01 -0.38
C VAL A 22 14.62 5.46 0.09
N GLY A 23 13.61 5.97 0.77
CA GLY A 23 13.65 7.32 1.30
C GLY A 23 14.76 7.51 2.32
N ALA A 24 15.00 6.50 3.16
CA ALA A 24 16.05 6.59 4.16
C ALA A 24 17.43 6.66 3.54
N GLN A 25 17.60 6.01 2.38
CA GLN A 25 18.90 5.99 1.71
C GLN A 25 19.08 7.13 0.74
N ASN A 26 18.02 7.83 0.41
CA ASN A 26 18.06 8.91 -0.57
C ASN A 26 17.30 10.12 -0.04
N PRO A 27 17.96 10.97 0.76
CA PRO A 27 17.26 12.09 1.41
C PRO A 27 16.48 12.98 0.46
N ALA A 28 16.95 13.13 -0.77
CA ALA A 28 16.24 13.96 -1.75
C ALA A 28 14.89 13.39 -2.13
N LEU A 29 14.69 12.08 -1.93
CA LEU A 29 13.45 11.40 -2.27
C LEU A 29 12.63 11.05 -1.04
N ALA A 30 13.13 11.39 0.16
CA ALA A 30 12.50 10.91 1.39
C ALA A 30 11.04 11.31 1.51
N ASP A 31 10.72 12.57 1.22
CA ASP A 31 9.35 13.04 1.37
C ASP A 31 8.41 12.32 0.43
N ASP A 32 8.79 12.16 -0.83
CA ASP A 32 7.95 11.46 -1.79
C ASP A 32 7.80 9.99 -1.44
N MET A 33 8.89 9.35 -1.02
CA MET A 33 8.84 7.94 -0.70
C MET A 33 8.02 7.67 0.55
N ASN A 34 8.13 8.53 1.55
CA ASN A 34 7.33 8.39 2.76
C ASN A 34 5.86 8.65 2.48
N GLU A 35 5.55 9.58 1.59
CA GLU A 35 4.18 9.84 1.22
C GLU A 35 3.57 8.65 0.48
N ASN A 36 4.33 8.04 -0.44
CA ASN A 36 3.88 6.83 -1.12
C ASN A 36 3.65 5.69 -0.13
N ALA A 37 4.57 5.53 0.83
CA ALA A 37 4.43 4.49 1.83
C ALA A 37 3.15 4.68 2.65
N ALA A 38 2.85 5.91 3.02
CA ALA A 38 1.65 6.19 3.81
C ALA A 38 0.39 5.82 3.05
N VAL A 39 0.35 6.11 1.75
CA VAL A 39 -0.80 5.73 0.92
C VAL A 39 -0.95 4.22 0.87
N TYR A 40 0.14 3.50 0.67
CA TYR A 40 0.09 2.05 0.61
C TYR A 40 -0.36 1.44 1.93
N GLU A 41 0.08 2.01 3.05
CA GLU A 41 -0.34 1.55 4.37
C GLU A 41 -1.83 1.81 4.59
N GLN A 42 -2.32 2.95 4.13
CA GLN A 42 -3.73 3.27 4.24
C GLN A 42 -4.59 2.30 3.44
N VAL A 43 -4.19 2.02 2.20
CA VAL A 43 -4.94 1.08 1.37
C VAL A 43 -4.91 -0.31 1.98
N ALA A 44 -3.77 -0.71 2.56
CA ALA A 44 -3.68 -2.01 3.23
C ALA A 44 -4.69 -2.10 4.36
N GLY A 45 -4.82 -1.04 5.16
CA GLY A 45 -5.78 -1.02 6.24
C GLY A 45 -7.22 -1.12 5.75
N LEU A 46 -7.53 -0.40 4.67
CA LEU A 46 -8.87 -0.46 4.09
C LEU A 46 -9.17 -1.84 3.54
N THR A 47 -8.21 -2.46 2.90
CA THR A 47 -8.37 -3.79 2.31
C THR A 47 -8.67 -4.82 3.40
N GLU A 48 -7.98 -4.72 4.53
CA GLU A 48 -8.21 -5.66 5.62
C GLU A 48 -9.51 -5.40 6.34
N ALA A 49 -9.90 -4.13 6.47
CA ALA A 49 -11.09 -3.77 7.21
C ALA A 49 -12.36 -4.16 6.44
N ASP A 50 -12.30 -4.12 5.11
CA ASP A 50 -13.48 -4.43 4.31
C ASP A 50 -13.05 -5.18 3.06
N PRO A 51 -12.73 -6.46 3.21
CA PRO A 51 -12.13 -7.23 2.13
C PRO A 51 -13.05 -7.46 0.93
N LEU A 52 -14.34 -7.26 1.10
CA LEU A 52 -15.26 -7.48 0.00
C LEU A 52 -15.61 -6.22 -0.77
N ARG A 53 -15.12 -5.07 -0.30
CA ARG A 53 -15.46 -3.83 -0.93
C ARG A 53 -14.51 -3.53 -2.08
N GLU A 54 -15.05 -3.02 -3.16
CA GLU A 54 -14.22 -2.60 -4.27
C GLU A 54 -13.51 -1.31 -3.91
N LEU A 55 -12.24 -1.22 -4.31
CA LEU A 55 -11.47 -0.02 -4.08
C LEU A 55 -11.74 0.97 -5.19
N PRO A 56 -11.82 2.26 -4.86
CA PRO A 56 -12.08 3.28 -5.86
C PRO A 56 -10.94 3.46 -6.85
N LEU A 57 -9.82 2.80 -6.62
CA LEU A 57 -8.74 2.86 -7.56
C LEU A 57 -9.03 2.11 -8.83
N HIS A 58 -9.93 1.15 -8.78
CA HIS A 58 -10.21 0.34 -9.91
C HIS A 58 -10.92 1.11 -10.95
N ASP A 59 -10.46 1.08 -12.20
CA ASP A 59 -10.99 1.78 -13.16
C ASP A 59 -11.27 0.98 -14.29
N GLU A 60 -12.32 0.43 -14.46
CA GLU A 60 -12.64 -0.42 -15.37
C GLU A 60 -13.10 0.02 -16.54
N PRO A 61 -12.60 0.01 -17.46
CA PRO A 61 -13.12 0.50 -18.64
C PRO A 61 -14.03 -0.45 -19.20
N ASP A 62 -14.30 -0.69 -19.34
CA ASP A 62 -15.06 -1.35 -19.98
C ASP A 62 -15.02 -1.71 -20.61
#